data_bd975167a91fb7efa1a995a3cf986daf
#
_entry.id   bd975167a91fb7efa1a995a3cf986daf
#
_cell.length_a   1.000
_cell.length_b   1.000
_cell.length_c   1.000
_cell.angle_alpha   90.00
_cell.angle_beta   90.00
_cell.angle_gamma   90.00
#
_symmetry.space_group_name_H-M   'P 1'
#
loop_
_entity.id
_entity.type
_entity.pdbx_description
1 polymer ?
#
loop_
_entity_poly.entity_id
_entity_poly.type
_entity_poly.pdbx_seq_one_letter_code
_entity_poly.pdbx_strand_id
1 'polypeptide(L)' 'MSTLEFYTERAADCRRQAEGTSLENVRARCLNAANAWDDMADRVRRTQAYRMEDAARKAGGVP' A
#
# COMPACT_ATOMS: atom_id res chain seq x y z
N MET A 1 -10.81 -0.33 -10.32
CA MET A 1 -9.53 -0.24 -9.59
C MET A 1 -9.73 -0.70 -8.16
N SER A 2 -8.88 -1.57 -7.67
CA SER A 2 -8.98 -2.04 -6.29
C SER A 2 -8.39 -1.02 -5.32
N THR A 3 -8.75 -1.13 -4.05
CA THR A 3 -8.19 -0.26 -3.00
C THR A 3 -6.68 -0.38 -2.94
N LEU A 4 -6.16 -1.60 -3.06
CA LEU A 4 -4.71 -1.83 -3.05
C LEU A 4 -4.03 -1.14 -4.24
N GLU A 5 -4.58 -1.27 -5.43
CA GLU A 5 -4.04 -0.60 -6.61
C GLU A 5 -4.05 0.91 -6.45
N PHE A 6 -5.12 1.45 -5.89
CA PHE A 6 -5.21 2.88 -5.63
C PHE A 6 -4.09 3.35 -4.70
N TYR A 7 -3.87 2.65 -3.59
CA TYR A 7 -2.83 3.04 -2.65
C TYR A 7 -1.43 2.90 -3.25
N THR A 8 -1.16 1.84 -4.01
CA THR A 8 0.15 1.65 -4.63
C THR A 8 0.42 2.69 -5.71
N GLU A 9 -0.60 3.06 -6.47
CA GLU A 9 -0.46 4.12 -7.48
C GLU A 9 -0.20 5.48 -6.84
N ARG A 10 -0.89 5.78 -5.73
CA ARG A 10 -0.66 7.04 -5.02
C ARG A 10 0.75 7.12 -4.47
N ALA A 11 1.27 6.04 -3.91
CA ALA A 11 2.64 5.99 -3.42
C ALA A 11 3.64 6.24 -4.57
N ALA A 12 3.42 5.61 -5.70
CA ALA A 12 4.28 5.80 -6.87
C ALA A 12 4.23 7.24 -7.38
N ASP A 13 3.03 7.84 -7.44
CA ASP A 13 2.87 9.24 -7.86
C ASP A 13 3.63 10.18 -6.93
N CYS A 14 3.53 9.97 -5.63
CA CYS A 14 4.24 10.81 -4.66
C CYS A 14 5.76 10.68 -4.84
N ARG A 15 6.26 9.49 -5.12
CA ARG A 15 7.68 9.27 -5.37
C ARG A 15 8.13 9.97 -6.65
N ARG A 16 7.34 9.91 -7.70
CA ARG A 16 7.64 10.62 -8.95
C ARG A 16 7.68 12.13 -8.73
N GLN A 17 6.75 12.66 -7.97
CA GLN A 17 6.76 14.08 -7.63
C GLN A 17 8.00 14.46 -6.83
N ALA A 18 8.43 13.62 -5.90
CA ALA A 18 9.63 13.85 -5.13
C ALA A 18 10.87 13.88 -6.01
N GLU A 19 10.95 12.99 -6.99
CA GLU A 19 12.07 12.95 -7.93
C GLU A 19 12.09 14.15 -8.86
N GLY A 20 10.91 14.67 -9.21
CA GLY A 20 10.78 15.77 -10.15
C GLY A 20 10.96 17.16 -9.56
N THR A 21 11.21 17.29 -8.26
CA THR A 21 11.36 18.58 -7.61
C THR A 21 12.74 18.74 -7.01
N SER A 22 13.27 19.97 -7.09
CA SER A 22 14.51 20.33 -6.42
C SER A 22 14.27 20.93 -5.04
N LEU A 23 13.02 21.17 -4.68
CA LEU A 23 12.65 21.78 -3.40
C LEU A 23 12.61 20.72 -2.32
N GLU A 24 13.49 20.85 -1.32
CA GLU A 24 13.58 19.87 -0.24
C GLU A 24 12.30 19.70 0.54
N ASN A 25 11.61 20.80 0.81
CA ASN A 25 10.34 20.74 1.55
C ASN A 25 9.28 19.95 0.81
N VAL A 26 9.20 20.16 -0.51
CA VAL A 26 8.24 19.44 -1.35
C VAL A 26 8.62 17.97 -1.43
N ARG A 27 9.91 17.69 -1.61
CA ARG A 27 10.40 16.32 -1.67
C ARG A 27 10.09 15.56 -0.38
N ALA A 28 10.39 16.15 0.76
CA ALA A 28 10.13 15.52 2.06
C ALA A 28 8.64 15.25 2.25
N ARG A 29 7.80 16.19 1.86
CA ARG A 29 6.36 16.04 1.95
C ARG A 29 5.85 14.91 1.07
N CYS A 30 6.36 14.83 -0.15
CA CYS A 30 5.98 13.76 -1.09
C CYS A 30 6.44 12.39 -0.60
N LEU A 31 7.64 12.28 -0.05
CA LEU A 31 8.15 11.03 0.48
C LEU A 31 7.36 10.57 1.71
N ASN A 32 7.00 11.50 2.59
CA ASN A 32 6.17 11.19 3.75
C ASN A 32 4.79 10.70 3.31
N ALA A 33 4.21 11.34 2.30
CA ALA A 33 2.93 10.90 1.74
C ALA A 33 3.05 9.52 1.11
N ALA A 34 4.13 9.25 0.38
CA ALA A 34 4.36 7.94 -0.22
C ALA A 34 4.44 6.86 0.85
N ASN A 35 5.14 7.13 1.95
CA ASN A 35 5.24 6.17 3.05
C ASN A 35 3.88 5.89 3.69
N ALA A 36 3.06 6.92 3.84
CA ALA A 36 1.71 6.75 4.38
C ALA A 36 0.84 5.89 3.46
N TRP A 37 0.92 6.11 2.15
CA TRP A 37 0.20 5.29 1.18
C TRP A 37 0.69 3.85 1.20
N ASP A 38 2.00 3.63 1.32
CA ASP A 38 2.57 2.29 1.44
C ASP A 38 2.07 1.57 2.69
N ASP A 39 2.00 2.27 3.82
CA ASP A 39 1.48 1.68 5.06
C ASP A 39 0.03 1.23 4.89
N MET A 40 -0.79 2.03 4.21
CA MET A 40 -2.16 1.65 3.91
C MET A 40 -2.22 0.44 2.99
N ALA A 41 -1.36 0.40 1.97
CA ALA A 41 -1.28 -0.74 1.08
C ALA A 41 -0.88 -2.02 1.83
N ASP A 42 0.07 -1.91 2.74
CA ASP A 42 0.50 -3.05 3.55
C ASP A 42 -0.62 -3.58 4.44
N ARG A 43 -1.43 -2.70 4.99
CA ARG A 43 -2.59 -3.12 5.78
C ARG A 43 -3.58 -3.91 4.94
N VAL A 44 -3.82 -3.45 3.72
CA VAL A 44 -4.71 -4.17 2.80
C VAL A 44 -4.14 -5.54 2.48
N ARG A 45 -2.84 -5.62 2.16
CA ARG A 45 -2.18 -6.89 1.87
C ARG A 45 -2.27 -7.85 3.03
N ARG A 46 -2.03 -7.39 4.25
CA ARG A 46 -2.13 -8.23 5.44
C ARG A 46 -3.54 -8.74 5.68
N THR A 47 -4.53 -7.89 5.49
CA THR A 47 -5.94 -8.28 5.62
C THR A 47 -6.29 -9.34 4.60
N GLN A 48 -5.85 -9.18 3.35
CA GLN A 48 -6.09 -10.15 2.30
C GLN A 48 -5.41 -11.48 2.61
N ALA A 49 -4.19 -11.44 3.13
CA ALA A 49 -3.47 -12.66 3.52
C ALA A 49 -4.19 -13.40 4.64
N TYR A 50 -4.67 -12.70 5.65
CA TYR A 50 -5.44 -13.31 6.73
C TYR A 50 -6.71 -13.97 6.21
N ARG A 51 -7.41 -13.30 5.31
CA ARG A 51 -8.64 -13.85 4.72
C ARG A 51 -8.36 -15.11 3.92
N MET A 52 -7.27 -15.11 3.17
CA MET A 52 -6.87 -16.28 2.39
C MET A 52 -6.48 -17.44 3.28
N GLU A 53 -5.72 -17.19 4.33
CA GLU A 53 -5.35 -18.22 5.31
C GLU A 53 -6.58 -18.80 6.00
N ASP A 54 -7.50 -17.94 6.40
CA ASP A 54 -8.71 -18.36 7.06
C ASP A 54 -9.59 -19.21 6.15
N ALA A 55 -9.73 -18.78 4.90
CA ALA A 55 -10.50 -19.54 3.92
C ALA A 55 -9.86 -20.90 3.65
N ALA A 56 -8.53 -20.94 3.52
CA ALA A 56 -7.81 -22.19 3.31
C ALA A 56 -7.98 -23.14 4.48
N ARG A 57 -7.92 -22.60 5.70
CA ARG A 57 -8.10 -23.40 6.91
C ARG A 57 -9.50 -23.98 6.97
N LYS A 58 -10.50 -23.16 6.68
CA LYS A 58 -11.90 -23.60 6.69
C LYS A 58 -12.17 -24.64 5.60
N ALA A 59 -11.57 -24.45 4.43
CA ALA A 59 -11.79 -25.35 3.32
C ALA A 59 -11.08 -26.68 3.49
N GLY A 60 -9.92 -26.66 4.12
CA GLY A 60 -9.07 -27.86 4.16
C GLY A 60 -9.11 -28.66 5.42
N GLY A 61 -9.56 -28.09 6.52
CA GLY A 61 -9.24 -28.70 7.78
C GLY A 61 -10.40 -29.16 8.62
N VAL A 62 -11.58 -28.95 8.21
CA VAL A 62 -12.64 -29.12 9.16
C VAL A 62 -13.40 -30.38 8.95
N PRO A 63 -13.43 -31.22 9.96
CA PRO A 63 -14.39 -32.31 9.96
C PRO A 63 -15.80 -31.76 10.09
#